data_b8af1eee942fd709d535fb2e76ff52a2
#
_entry.id   b8af1eee942fd709d535fb2e76ff52a2
#
_cell.length_a   1.000
_cell.length_b   1.000
_cell.length_c   1.000
_cell.angle_alpha   90.00
_cell.angle_beta   90.00
_cell.angle_gamma   90.00
#
_symmetry.space_group_name_H-M   'P 1'
#
loop_
_entity.id
_entity.type
_entity.pdbx_description
1 polymer ?
#
loop_
_entity_poly.entity_id
_entity_poly.type
_entity_poly.pdbx_seq_one_letter_code
_entity_poly.pdbx_strand_id
1 'polypeptide(L)'
;LEGESFCIAGPDTEGSNTTAIITSFCPKLPKTKPSNLRLKVLLDCSGSMAGDSMKQARVALKHLFKQLNEEDSFAYTRFGSSIDRVTKKMTMAYSERIQTLLSTIDKTEADLGGTELGMAMTDVFNMNANGKARNSPELTDSADVLLITDGDVWNIENILASARISGHRVYTIGVGSAPAESLLRELAKDTGGSCEFVTPREDMRSAVDRMLTRMRSPQAVRFAIKWHATEEKHKNHEWASTLPPQLIDGETVHLFARLPAKTEKPPVLICKTLVKEVEQEVSSAKPTSITWDNEGIVARLCAAAQIGELTECKADTKLAQSLAMKYQLVTQHTNLFLLHERAE
;
A
#
# COMPACT_ATOMS: atom_id res chain seq x y z
N LEU A 1 18.06 -12.93 -5.05
CA LEU A 1 18.28 -12.85 -3.59
C LEU A 1 17.00 -13.31 -2.93
N GLU A 2 16.99 -14.48 -2.31
CA GLU A 2 15.88 -14.88 -1.45
C GLU A 2 15.89 -13.92 -0.25
N GLY A 3 14.77 -13.20 -0.03
CA GLY A 3 14.64 -12.28 1.09
C GLY A 3 14.73 -13.03 2.41
N GLU A 4 15.76 -12.76 3.19
CA GLU A 4 15.90 -13.32 4.53
C GLU A 4 15.22 -12.40 5.55
N SER A 5 14.53 -13.01 6.52
CA SER A 5 14.03 -12.26 7.67
C SER A 5 15.18 -11.91 8.61
N PHE A 6 15.24 -10.68 9.10
CA PHE A 6 16.26 -10.24 10.06
C PHE A 6 15.64 -9.50 11.24
N CYS A 7 16.38 -9.41 12.33
CA CYS A 7 15.97 -8.70 13.52
C CYS A 7 17.16 -7.98 14.15
N ILE A 8 16.98 -6.69 14.45
CA ILE A 8 17.94 -5.87 15.18
C ILE A 8 17.23 -5.29 16.40
N ALA A 9 17.84 -5.39 17.56
CA ALA A 9 17.31 -4.87 18.81
C ALA A 9 18.38 -4.10 19.57
N GLY A 10 17.97 -3.18 20.40
CA GLY A 10 18.87 -2.39 21.25
C GLY A 10 18.11 -1.75 22.42
N PRO A 11 18.81 -1.15 23.39
CA PRO A 11 18.15 -0.42 24.46
C PRO A 11 17.38 0.77 23.89
N ASP A 12 16.16 1.01 24.39
CA ASP A 12 15.36 2.17 23.95
C ASP A 12 16.00 3.50 24.34
N THR A 13 16.55 3.56 25.56
CA THR A 13 17.40 4.66 26.05
C THR A 13 18.45 4.08 26.98
N GLU A 14 19.53 4.81 27.20
CA GLU A 14 20.60 4.41 28.12
C GLU A 14 20.03 4.13 29.52
N GLY A 15 20.34 2.96 30.07
CA GLY A 15 19.84 2.52 31.38
C GLY A 15 18.36 2.07 31.39
N SER A 16 17.66 2.05 30.27
CA SER A 16 16.27 1.57 30.18
C SER A 16 16.18 0.06 30.13
N ASN A 17 15.16 -0.49 30.79
CA ASN A 17 14.81 -1.91 30.64
C ASN A 17 14.00 -2.16 29.34
N THR A 18 13.54 -1.12 28.67
CA THR A 18 12.78 -1.22 27.42
C THR A 18 13.72 -1.49 26.25
N THR A 19 13.35 -2.44 25.39
CA THR A 19 14.09 -2.78 24.18
C THR A 19 13.35 -2.25 22.95
N ALA A 20 14.03 -1.45 22.15
CA ALA A 20 13.59 -1.10 20.81
C ALA A 20 13.99 -2.20 19.83
N ILE A 21 13.10 -2.57 18.92
CA ILE A 21 13.32 -3.64 17.97
C ILE A 21 12.79 -3.27 16.58
N ILE A 22 13.60 -3.54 15.56
CA ILE A 22 13.17 -3.58 14.15
C ILE A 22 13.28 -5.01 13.66
N THR A 23 12.25 -5.48 13.00
CA THR A 23 12.27 -6.79 12.37
C THR A 23 11.75 -6.69 10.96
N SER A 24 12.40 -7.40 10.06
CA SER A 24 11.99 -7.52 8.67
C SER A 24 11.61 -8.96 8.39
N PHE A 25 10.42 -9.13 7.84
CA PHE A 25 9.92 -10.44 7.46
C PHE A 25 9.75 -10.50 5.95
N CYS A 26 10.14 -11.62 5.36
CA CYS A 26 9.87 -11.97 3.97
C CYS A 26 9.04 -13.27 3.98
N PRO A 27 7.70 -13.19 4.12
CA PRO A 27 6.86 -14.38 4.20
C PRO A 27 6.85 -15.13 2.87
N LYS A 28 6.95 -16.46 2.95
CA LYS A 28 6.71 -17.36 1.82
C LYS A 28 5.30 -17.93 1.99
N LEU A 29 4.39 -17.50 1.13
CA LEU A 29 3.01 -17.97 1.16
C LEU A 29 2.82 -19.19 0.26
N PRO A 30 1.88 -20.10 0.58
CA PRO A 30 1.60 -21.24 -0.28
C PRO A 30 1.15 -20.74 -1.65
N LYS A 31 1.72 -21.31 -2.71
CA LYS A 31 1.27 -21.02 -4.07
C LYS A 31 -0.14 -21.60 -4.25
N THR A 32 -1.13 -20.76 -4.18
CA THR A 32 -2.48 -21.08 -4.62
C THR A 32 -2.54 -20.97 -6.15
N LYS A 33 -3.50 -21.68 -6.79
CA LYS A 33 -3.76 -21.41 -8.21
C LYS A 33 -4.00 -19.90 -8.37
N PRO A 34 -3.40 -19.26 -9.39
CA PRO A 34 -3.70 -17.86 -9.66
C PRO A 34 -5.21 -17.69 -9.74
N SER A 35 -5.77 -16.87 -8.90
CA SER A 35 -7.18 -16.49 -9.03
C SER A 35 -7.34 -15.66 -10.29
N ASN A 36 -8.43 -15.85 -11.00
CA ASN A 36 -8.77 -15.03 -12.16
C ASN A 36 -8.80 -13.56 -11.72
N LEU A 37 -8.06 -12.72 -12.41
CA LEU A 37 -7.95 -11.30 -12.08
C LEU A 37 -9.28 -10.60 -12.40
N ARG A 38 -9.74 -9.81 -11.47
CA ARG A 38 -10.87 -8.89 -11.65
C ARG A 38 -10.34 -7.47 -11.54
N LEU A 39 -10.15 -6.81 -12.69
CA LEU A 39 -9.44 -5.54 -12.78
C LEU A 39 -10.34 -4.41 -13.26
N LYS A 40 -10.45 -3.36 -12.48
CA LYS A 40 -11.07 -2.09 -12.88
C LYS A 40 -9.97 -1.07 -13.12
N VAL A 41 -9.83 -0.59 -14.34
CA VAL A 41 -8.84 0.43 -14.70
C VAL A 41 -9.51 1.79 -14.74
N LEU A 42 -8.94 2.75 -14.02
CA LEU A 42 -9.37 4.12 -13.93
C LEU A 42 -8.24 5.03 -14.42
N LEU A 43 -8.42 5.64 -15.58
CA LEU A 43 -7.44 6.53 -16.19
C LEU A 43 -7.87 7.98 -16.08
N ASP A 44 -6.99 8.79 -15.53
CA ASP A 44 -7.11 10.25 -15.58
C ASP A 44 -6.92 10.75 -17.01
N CYS A 45 -7.91 11.49 -17.49
CA CYS A 45 -7.90 12.18 -18.79
C CYS A 45 -8.12 13.69 -18.62
N SER A 46 -7.73 14.23 -17.46
CA SER A 46 -7.68 15.67 -17.22
C SER A 46 -6.64 16.35 -18.10
N GLY A 47 -6.74 17.67 -18.22
CA GLY A 47 -5.84 18.45 -19.08
C GLY A 47 -4.36 18.35 -18.70
N SER A 48 -4.01 18.11 -17.43
CA SER A 48 -2.64 17.92 -16.95
C SER A 48 -1.96 16.66 -17.53
N MET A 49 -2.74 15.62 -17.80
CA MET A 49 -2.26 14.39 -18.45
C MET A 49 -1.84 14.57 -19.92
N ALA A 50 -2.07 15.74 -20.53
CA ALA A 50 -1.75 15.97 -21.95
C ALA A 50 -0.25 15.79 -22.24
N GLY A 51 0.06 15.36 -23.46
CA GLY A 51 1.44 15.19 -23.92
C GLY A 51 2.04 13.83 -23.59
N ASP A 52 3.20 13.82 -22.93
CA ASP A 52 3.97 12.58 -22.73
C ASP A 52 3.33 11.65 -21.70
N SER A 53 2.66 12.18 -20.65
CA SER A 53 1.92 11.38 -19.67
C SER A 53 0.84 10.54 -20.36
N MET A 54 0.01 11.14 -21.20
CA MET A 54 -1.03 10.42 -21.91
C MET A 54 -0.48 9.43 -22.94
N LYS A 55 0.62 9.77 -23.63
CA LYS A 55 1.27 8.83 -24.57
C LYS A 55 1.77 7.59 -23.85
N GLN A 56 2.44 7.77 -22.70
CA GLN A 56 2.94 6.66 -21.88
C GLN A 56 1.80 5.85 -21.29
N ALA A 57 0.73 6.49 -20.80
CA ALA A 57 -0.45 5.82 -20.29
C ALA A 57 -1.11 4.92 -21.34
N ARG A 58 -1.26 5.39 -22.58
CA ARG A 58 -1.76 4.55 -23.68
C ARG A 58 -0.89 3.33 -23.96
N VAL A 59 0.43 3.50 -23.98
CA VAL A 59 1.37 2.39 -24.20
C VAL A 59 1.28 1.39 -23.06
N ALA A 60 1.26 1.86 -21.79
CA ALA A 60 1.17 1.04 -20.61
C ALA A 60 -0.17 0.29 -20.52
N LEU A 61 -1.28 0.96 -20.83
CA LEU A 61 -2.61 0.32 -20.86
C LEU A 61 -2.71 -0.76 -21.92
N LYS A 62 -2.18 -0.51 -23.14
CA LYS A 62 -2.14 -1.55 -24.17
C LYS A 62 -1.30 -2.75 -23.76
N HIS A 63 -0.20 -2.50 -23.06
CA HIS A 63 0.66 -3.55 -22.51
C HIS A 63 -0.08 -4.34 -21.42
N LEU A 64 -0.77 -3.66 -20.50
CA LEU A 64 -1.60 -4.25 -19.46
C LEU A 64 -2.66 -5.19 -20.02
N PHE A 65 -3.51 -4.67 -20.91
CA PHE A 65 -4.64 -5.44 -21.41
C PHE A 65 -4.25 -6.64 -22.28
N LYS A 66 -3.09 -6.60 -22.94
CA LYS A 66 -2.53 -7.75 -23.66
C LYS A 66 -2.06 -8.89 -22.75
N GLN A 67 -1.84 -8.63 -21.46
CA GLN A 67 -1.40 -9.63 -20.48
C GLN A 67 -2.57 -10.30 -19.75
N LEU A 68 -3.81 -9.85 -19.98
CA LEU A 68 -4.98 -10.49 -19.39
C LEU A 68 -5.28 -11.81 -20.11
N ASN A 69 -5.66 -12.80 -19.30
CA ASN A 69 -6.11 -14.11 -19.80
C ASN A 69 -7.62 -14.10 -20.04
N GLU A 70 -8.14 -15.02 -20.84
CA GLU A 70 -9.57 -15.10 -21.15
C GLU A 70 -10.45 -15.36 -19.92
N GLU A 71 -9.90 -15.91 -18.86
CA GLU A 71 -10.56 -16.12 -17.56
C GLU A 71 -10.56 -14.86 -16.68
N ASP A 72 -9.76 -13.85 -17.02
CA ASP A 72 -9.77 -12.58 -16.32
C ASP A 72 -10.99 -11.74 -16.74
N SER A 73 -11.39 -10.83 -15.86
CA SER A 73 -12.42 -9.85 -16.16
C SER A 73 -11.91 -8.44 -15.91
N PHE A 74 -12.35 -7.51 -16.74
CA PHE A 74 -11.91 -6.13 -16.63
C PHE A 74 -13.05 -5.14 -16.85
N ALA A 75 -12.83 -3.91 -16.37
CA ALA A 75 -13.54 -2.71 -16.76
C ALA A 75 -12.53 -1.59 -17.02
N TYR A 76 -12.86 -0.69 -17.96
CA TYR A 76 -12.05 0.49 -18.24
C TYR A 76 -12.93 1.74 -18.24
N THR A 77 -12.52 2.71 -17.44
CA THR A 77 -13.18 4.00 -17.23
C THR A 77 -12.15 5.10 -17.35
N ARG A 78 -12.50 6.17 -18.09
CA ARG A 78 -11.77 7.42 -18.16
C ARG A 78 -12.47 8.45 -17.29
N PHE A 79 -11.72 9.32 -16.64
CA PHE A 79 -12.30 10.39 -15.83
C PHE A 79 -11.53 11.70 -15.97
N GLY A 80 -12.21 12.77 -15.64
CA GLY A 80 -11.76 14.15 -15.57
C GLY A 80 -12.82 14.93 -14.81
N SER A 81 -13.36 16.03 -15.37
CA SER A 81 -14.57 16.70 -14.87
C SER A 81 -15.84 15.84 -15.03
N SER A 82 -15.78 14.79 -15.84
CA SER A 82 -16.86 13.83 -16.08
C SER A 82 -16.31 12.41 -16.13
N ILE A 83 -17.19 11.42 -16.08
CA ILE A 83 -16.86 10.00 -16.14
C ILE A 83 -17.28 9.44 -17.50
N ASP A 84 -16.33 8.82 -18.19
CA ASP A 84 -16.57 8.09 -19.43
C ASP A 84 -16.28 6.59 -19.22
N ARG A 85 -17.35 5.81 -19.10
CA ARG A 85 -17.24 4.35 -18.98
C ARG A 85 -17.07 3.71 -20.36
N VAL A 86 -15.81 3.48 -20.76
CA VAL A 86 -15.48 2.77 -22.01
C VAL A 86 -16.11 1.35 -21.99
N THR A 87 -16.07 0.70 -20.83
CA THR A 87 -16.85 -0.52 -20.58
C THR A 87 -17.93 -0.24 -19.52
N LYS A 88 -19.19 -0.50 -19.87
CA LYS A 88 -20.34 -0.21 -18.97
C LYS A 88 -20.38 -1.10 -17.73
N LYS A 89 -19.71 -2.25 -17.76
CA LYS A 89 -19.66 -3.26 -16.68
C LYS A 89 -18.38 -4.10 -16.81
N MET A 90 -18.07 -4.86 -15.78
CA MET A 90 -17.03 -5.89 -15.84
C MET A 90 -17.31 -6.85 -16.99
N THR A 91 -16.30 -7.12 -17.81
CA THR A 91 -16.40 -7.98 -18.98
C THR A 91 -15.21 -8.94 -19.05
N MET A 92 -15.41 -10.15 -19.61
CA MET A 92 -14.34 -11.13 -19.77
C MET A 92 -13.31 -10.64 -20.80
N ALA A 93 -12.05 -10.95 -20.57
CA ALA A 93 -10.92 -10.51 -21.38
C ALA A 93 -10.73 -11.37 -22.66
N TYR A 94 -11.82 -11.67 -23.36
CA TYR A 94 -11.75 -12.37 -24.63
C TYR A 94 -10.98 -11.58 -25.69
N SER A 95 -10.23 -12.28 -26.52
CA SER A 95 -9.33 -11.70 -27.52
C SER A 95 -9.99 -10.62 -28.37
N GLU A 96 -11.23 -10.83 -28.85
CA GLU A 96 -11.96 -9.85 -29.67
C GLU A 96 -12.27 -8.56 -28.90
N ARG A 97 -12.62 -8.68 -27.61
CA ARG A 97 -12.91 -7.53 -26.76
C ARG A 97 -11.64 -6.73 -26.46
N ILE A 98 -10.55 -7.44 -26.22
CA ILE A 98 -9.24 -6.78 -26.02
C ILE A 98 -8.84 -6.05 -27.31
N GLN A 99 -8.97 -6.63 -28.49
CA GLN A 99 -8.64 -5.95 -29.75
C GLN A 99 -9.48 -4.66 -29.95
N THR A 100 -10.77 -4.72 -29.69
CA THR A 100 -11.65 -3.54 -29.74
C THR A 100 -11.21 -2.48 -28.75
N LEU A 101 -10.87 -2.90 -27.51
CA LEU A 101 -10.40 -1.99 -26.48
C LEU A 101 -9.07 -1.31 -26.84
N LEU A 102 -8.12 -2.05 -27.40
CA LEU A 102 -6.83 -1.51 -27.83
C LEU A 102 -7.01 -0.37 -28.86
N SER A 103 -7.95 -0.52 -29.79
CA SER A 103 -8.31 0.53 -30.77
C SER A 103 -8.90 1.76 -30.10
N THR A 104 -9.64 1.60 -29.00
CA THR A 104 -10.20 2.72 -28.23
C THR A 104 -9.10 3.41 -27.41
N ILE A 105 -8.17 2.64 -26.82
CA ILE A 105 -7.04 3.21 -26.07
C ILE A 105 -6.15 4.06 -26.98
N ASP A 106 -5.94 3.66 -28.23
CA ASP A 106 -5.17 4.46 -29.19
C ASP A 106 -5.75 5.87 -29.44
N LYS A 107 -7.07 6.01 -29.27
CA LYS A 107 -7.81 7.27 -29.44
C LYS A 107 -8.05 8.02 -28.13
N THR A 108 -7.58 7.49 -27.01
CA THR A 108 -7.75 8.13 -25.69
C THR A 108 -6.88 9.37 -25.59
N GLU A 109 -7.46 10.51 -25.27
CA GLU A 109 -6.80 11.80 -25.09
C GLU A 109 -7.12 12.40 -23.72
N ALA A 110 -6.38 13.44 -23.34
CA ALA A 110 -6.61 14.22 -22.12
C ALA A 110 -7.67 15.30 -22.39
N ASP A 111 -8.91 14.88 -22.60
CA ASP A 111 -10.00 15.69 -23.14
C ASP A 111 -11.19 15.86 -22.15
N LEU A 112 -11.04 15.41 -20.91
CA LEU A 112 -12.11 15.44 -19.90
C LEU A 112 -12.00 16.57 -18.86
N GLY A 113 -11.14 17.56 -19.09
CA GLY A 113 -11.09 18.80 -18.31
C GLY A 113 -10.34 18.67 -16.98
N GLY A 114 -11.00 18.94 -15.85
CA GLY A 114 -10.40 18.85 -14.50
C GLY A 114 -10.37 17.44 -13.94
N THR A 115 -10.09 17.28 -12.61
CA THR A 115 -9.84 15.98 -11.95
C THR A 115 -10.83 15.75 -10.80
N GLU A 116 -11.97 15.09 -11.08
CA GLU A 116 -13.00 14.74 -10.10
C GLU A 116 -12.84 13.28 -9.61
N LEU A 117 -11.66 12.98 -8.98
CA LEU A 117 -11.30 11.64 -8.57
C LEU A 117 -12.32 11.01 -7.60
N GLY A 118 -12.87 11.77 -6.65
CA GLY A 118 -13.83 11.23 -5.66
C GLY A 118 -15.08 10.66 -6.33
N MET A 119 -15.60 11.35 -7.34
CA MET A 119 -16.75 10.89 -8.12
C MET A 119 -16.38 9.64 -8.93
N ALA A 120 -15.22 9.63 -9.57
CA ALA A 120 -14.73 8.52 -10.39
C ALA A 120 -14.48 7.26 -9.56
N MET A 121 -13.88 7.38 -8.37
CA MET A 121 -13.66 6.26 -7.45
C MET A 121 -14.98 5.68 -6.97
N THR A 122 -15.93 6.53 -6.57
CA THR A 122 -17.28 6.09 -6.15
C THR A 122 -17.98 5.32 -7.26
N ASP A 123 -17.88 5.79 -8.50
CA ASP A 123 -18.45 5.15 -9.67
C ASP A 123 -17.85 3.76 -9.91
N VAL A 124 -16.53 3.66 -9.88
CA VAL A 124 -15.80 2.41 -10.10
C VAL A 124 -16.08 1.41 -8.97
N PHE A 125 -16.15 1.86 -7.70
CA PHE A 125 -16.48 0.97 -6.59
C PHE A 125 -17.90 0.39 -6.71
N ASN A 126 -18.85 1.17 -7.22
CA ASN A 126 -20.24 0.74 -7.40
C ASN A 126 -20.46 -0.04 -8.70
N MET A 127 -19.48 -0.14 -9.58
CA MET A 127 -19.57 -0.87 -10.84
C MET A 127 -19.56 -2.39 -10.58
N ASN A 128 -20.71 -3.05 -10.70
CA ASN A 128 -20.86 -4.48 -10.46
C ASN A 128 -20.79 -5.30 -11.76
N ALA A 129 -20.38 -6.57 -11.63
CA ALA A 129 -20.37 -7.52 -12.74
C ALA A 129 -21.77 -7.72 -13.36
N ASN A 130 -22.83 -7.57 -12.57
CA ASN A 130 -24.21 -7.86 -12.97
C ASN A 130 -25.16 -6.66 -12.99
N GLY A 131 -24.67 -5.43 -12.80
CA GLY A 131 -25.51 -4.22 -12.86
C GLY A 131 -26.55 -4.08 -11.74
N LYS A 132 -26.52 -4.94 -10.71
CA LYS A 132 -27.41 -4.85 -9.55
C LYS A 132 -26.76 -4.02 -8.45
N ALA A 133 -27.53 -3.06 -7.90
CA ALA A 133 -27.11 -2.26 -6.77
C ALA A 133 -26.78 -3.14 -5.54
N ARG A 134 -25.81 -2.70 -4.76
CA ARG A 134 -25.22 -3.36 -3.60
C ARG A 134 -26.19 -3.44 -2.42
N ASN A 135 -27.17 -4.35 -2.48
CA ASN A 135 -28.12 -4.58 -1.36
C ASN A 135 -28.02 -5.98 -0.74
N SER A 136 -26.96 -6.73 -1.01
CA SER A 136 -26.75 -8.05 -0.40
C SER A 136 -25.35 -8.14 0.20
N PRO A 137 -25.21 -8.43 1.50
CA PRO A 137 -23.91 -8.52 2.19
C PRO A 137 -23.09 -9.78 1.81
N GLU A 138 -23.62 -10.65 0.96
CA GLU A 138 -23.06 -11.99 0.72
C GLU A 138 -22.11 -12.12 -0.49
N LEU A 139 -21.96 -11.09 -1.31
CA LEU A 139 -21.01 -11.12 -2.43
C LEU A 139 -20.11 -9.89 -2.33
N THR A 140 -18.95 -10.07 -1.73
CA THR A 140 -17.83 -9.15 -1.89
C THR A 140 -17.46 -9.13 -3.37
N ASP A 141 -18.03 -8.19 -4.10
CA ASP A 141 -17.71 -7.91 -5.51
C ASP A 141 -16.36 -7.17 -5.58
N SER A 142 -15.42 -7.63 -4.73
CA SER A 142 -14.08 -7.08 -4.61
C SER A 142 -13.33 -7.31 -5.93
N ALA A 143 -12.72 -6.26 -6.42
CA ALA A 143 -11.88 -6.29 -7.60
C ALA A 143 -10.66 -5.42 -7.33
N ASP A 144 -9.59 -5.62 -8.08
CA ASP A 144 -8.46 -4.71 -8.07
C ASP A 144 -8.80 -3.47 -8.88
N VAL A 145 -8.52 -2.29 -8.34
CA VAL A 145 -8.64 -1.02 -9.05
C VAL A 145 -7.24 -0.52 -9.37
N LEU A 146 -6.93 -0.32 -10.63
CA LEU A 146 -5.70 0.36 -11.06
C LEU A 146 -6.04 1.81 -11.42
N LEU A 147 -5.59 2.74 -10.61
CA LEU A 147 -5.70 4.18 -10.83
C LEU A 147 -4.40 4.70 -11.45
N ILE A 148 -4.51 5.42 -12.56
CA ILE A 148 -3.40 6.13 -13.21
C ILE A 148 -3.78 7.61 -13.28
N THR A 149 -3.00 8.49 -12.61
CA THR A 149 -3.26 9.93 -12.52
C THR A 149 -1.97 10.71 -12.31
N ASP A 150 -1.94 11.97 -12.75
CA ASP A 150 -0.87 12.93 -12.47
C ASP A 150 -1.34 14.10 -11.60
N GLY A 151 -2.63 14.15 -11.30
CA GLY A 151 -3.29 15.33 -10.77
C GLY A 151 -3.29 15.44 -9.25
N ASP A 152 -3.37 16.69 -8.80
CA ASP A 152 -3.75 17.05 -7.45
C ASP A 152 -5.24 16.78 -7.23
N VAL A 153 -5.55 16.28 -6.05
CA VAL A 153 -6.92 15.86 -5.72
C VAL A 153 -7.42 16.60 -4.49
N TRP A 154 -8.65 17.06 -4.58
CA TRP A 154 -9.38 17.68 -3.47
C TRP A 154 -10.22 16.66 -2.73
N ASN A 155 -10.49 16.94 -1.44
CA ASN A 155 -11.39 16.11 -0.60
C ASN A 155 -10.88 14.69 -0.32
N ILE A 156 -9.60 14.59 0.02
CA ILE A 156 -8.85 13.36 0.26
C ILE A 156 -9.53 12.44 1.28
N GLU A 157 -10.04 12.99 2.40
CA GLU A 157 -10.61 12.20 3.49
C GLU A 157 -11.84 11.38 3.07
N ASN A 158 -12.72 11.96 2.23
CA ASN A 158 -13.89 11.25 1.73
C ASN A 158 -13.52 10.14 0.74
N ILE A 159 -12.49 10.36 -0.08
CA ILE A 159 -11.99 9.34 -1.02
C ILE A 159 -11.43 8.15 -0.25
N LEU A 160 -10.60 8.39 0.75
CA LEU A 160 -10.02 7.35 1.62
C LEU A 160 -11.10 6.58 2.39
N ALA A 161 -12.08 7.29 2.97
CA ALA A 161 -13.19 6.64 3.67
C ALA A 161 -14.00 5.72 2.74
N SER A 162 -14.31 6.19 1.53
CA SER A 162 -15.02 5.39 0.52
C SER A 162 -14.21 4.17 0.08
N ALA A 163 -12.89 4.33 -0.11
CA ALA A 163 -12.00 3.25 -0.50
C ALA A 163 -11.93 2.16 0.56
N ARG A 164 -11.76 2.53 1.85
CA ARG A 164 -11.73 1.58 2.99
C ARG A 164 -12.99 0.71 3.07
N ILE A 165 -14.16 1.30 2.81
CA ILE A 165 -15.45 0.59 2.88
C ILE A 165 -15.72 -0.23 1.62
N SER A 166 -15.10 0.10 0.50
CA SER A 166 -15.42 -0.49 -0.81
C SER A 166 -15.09 -1.98 -0.90
N GLY A 167 -14.12 -2.47 -0.11
CA GLY A 167 -13.60 -3.83 -0.20
C GLY A 167 -12.75 -4.10 -1.44
N HIS A 168 -12.42 -3.05 -2.23
CA HIS A 168 -11.51 -3.12 -3.37
C HIS A 168 -10.07 -2.87 -2.92
N ARG A 169 -9.10 -3.54 -3.55
CA ARG A 169 -7.71 -3.15 -3.43
C ARG A 169 -7.41 -2.09 -4.48
N VAL A 170 -6.81 -0.98 -4.06
CA VAL A 170 -6.49 0.12 -4.97
C VAL A 170 -4.99 0.15 -5.22
N TYR A 171 -4.62 -0.06 -6.46
CA TYR A 171 -3.25 0.09 -6.97
C TYR A 171 -3.15 1.43 -7.67
N THR A 172 -2.11 2.19 -7.38
CA THR A 172 -1.99 3.54 -7.91
C THR A 172 -0.68 3.74 -8.66
N ILE A 173 -0.73 4.37 -9.81
CA ILE A 173 0.44 4.85 -10.57
C ILE A 173 0.32 6.36 -10.67
N GLY A 174 1.17 7.06 -9.92
CA GLY A 174 1.34 8.50 -10.03
C GLY A 174 2.28 8.83 -11.19
N VAL A 175 1.84 9.69 -12.10
CA VAL A 175 2.59 10.05 -13.32
C VAL A 175 3.03 11.49 -13.23
N GLY A 176 4.21 11.80 -13.78
CA GLY A 176 4.68 13.18 -13.86
C GLY A 176 5.66 13.59 -12.78
N SER A 177 5.87 14.91 -12.62
CA SER A 177 6.88 15.46 -11.72
C SER A 177 6.37 15.83 -10.33
N ALA A 178 5.07 15.90 -10.14
CA ALA A 178 4.45 16.30 -8.86
C ALA A 178 3.06 15.66 -8.65
N PRO A 179 2.96 14.34 -8.66
CA PRO A 179 1.69 13.67 -8.37
C PRO A 179 1.31 13.86 -6.89
N ALA A 180 0.03 13.67 -6.56
CA ALA A 180 -0.48 13.72 -5.18
C ALA A 180 0.03 12.52 -4.35
N GLU A 181 1.35 12.46 -4.07
CA GLU A 181 2.03 11.30 -3.48
C GLU A 181 1.37 10.79 -2.21
N SER A 182 1.04 11.67 -1.27
CA SER A 182 0.48 11.28 0.03
C SER A 182 -0.85 10.54 -0.13
N LEU A 183 -1.76 11.07 -0.97
CA LEU A 183 -3.05 10.43 -1.23
C LEU A 183 -2.89 9.07 -1.91
N LEU A 184 -2.07 8.99 -2.97
CA LEU A 184 -1.91 7.76 -3.75
C LEU A 184 -1.28 6.64 -2.90
N ARG A 185 -0.31 6.97 -2.05
CA ARG A 185 0.27 6.03 -1.10
C ARG A 185 -0.73 5.58 -0.03
N GLU A 186 -1.51 6.51 0.51
CA GLU A 186 -2.50 6.21 1.55
C GLU A 186 -3.65 5.36 0.98
N LEU A 187 -4.17 5.68 -0.22
CA LEU A 187 -5.17 4.86 -0.92
C LEU A 187 -4.70 3.41 -1.09
N ALA A 188 -3.48 3.23 -1.58
CA ALA A 188 -2.92 1.89 -1.77
C ALA A 188 -2.71 1.18 -0.43
N LYS A 189 -2.11 1.85 0.56
CA LYS A 189 -1.84 1.30 1.91
C LYS A 189 -3.14 0.85 2.59
N ASP A 190 -4.15 1.70 2.62
CA ASP A 190 -5.40 1.45 3.36
C ASP A 190 -6.28 0.36 2.75
N THR A 191 -6.13 0.13 1.46
CA THR A 191 -6.91 -0.88 0.74
C THR A 191 -6.14 -2.18 0.47
N GLY A 192 -4.86 -2.23 0.87
CA GLY A 192 -4.01 -3.37 0.63
C GLY A 192 -3.53 -3.51 -0.82
N GLY A 193 -3.53 -2.43 -1.57
CA GLY A 193 -2.92 -2.35 -2.89
C GLY A 193 -1.44 -1.98 -2.82
N SER A 194 -0.94 -1.35 -3.89
CA SER A 194 0.43 -0.86 -4.00
C SER A 194 0.48 0.45 -4.77
N CYS A 195 1.47 1.28 -4.49
CA CYS A 195 1.66 2.57 -5.13
C CYS A 195 3.02 2.63 -5.80
N GLU A 196 3.07 3.14 -7.03
CA GLU A 196 4.29 3.45 -7.76
C GLU A 196 4.22 4.84 -8.38
N PHE A 197 5.38 5.45 -8.56
CA PHE A 197 5.52 6.74 -9.24
C PHE A 197 6.41 6.57 -10.44
N VAL A 198 5.97 7.15 -11.56
CA VAL A 198 6.67 7.08 -12.84
C VAL A 198 7.03 8.49 -13.28
N THR A 199 8.32 8.76 -13.39
CA THR A 199 8.80 10.04 -13.91
C THR A 199 8.57 10.13 -15.41
N PRO A 200 8.53 11.36 -16.01
CA PRO A 200 8.26 11.52 -17.46
C PRO A 200 9.26 10.80 -18.39
N ARG A 201 10.42 10.37 -17.87
CA ARG A 201 11.47 9.67 -18.64
C ARG A 201 11.48 8.16 -18.41
N GLU A 202 10.64 7.66 -17.50
CA GLU A 202 10.60 6.26 -17.12
C GLU A 202 9.53 5.51 -17.91
N ASP A 203 9.79 4.23 -18.22
CA ASP A 203 8.83 3.40 -18.93
C ASP A 203 7.72 2.90 -18.00
N MET A 204 6.53 3.45 -18.15
CA MET A 204 5.36 3.08 -17.35
C MET A 204 4.98 1.60 -17.48
N ARG A 205 5.40 0.90 -18.54
CA ARG A 205 5.16 -0.55 -18.70
C ARG A 205 5.76 -1.35 -17.56
N SER A 206 6.95 -0.96 -17.10
CA SER A 206 7.61 -1.64 -15.96
C SER A 206 6.82 -1.50 -14.66
N ALA A 207 6.21 -0.33 -14.41
CA ALA A 207 5.33 -0.13 -13.25
C ALA A 207 4.07 -1.01 -13.35
N VAL A 208 3.46 -1.07 -14.53
CA VAL A 208 2.30 -1.94 -14.79
C VAL A 208 2.64 -3.41 -14.58
N ASP A 209 3.79 -3.88 -15.04
CA ASP A 209 4.24 -5.26 -14.85
C ASP A 209 4.41 -5.61 -13.38
N ARG A 210 5.01 -4.71 -12.60
CA ARG A 210 5.12 -4.90 -11.14
C ARG A 210 3.76 -4.93 -10.47
N MET A 211 2.83 -4.06 -10.88
CA MET A 211 1.45 -4.05 -10.35
C MET A 211 0.72 -5.35 -10.66
N LEU A 212 0.75 -5.82 -11.90
CA LEU A 212 0.15 -7.11 -12.29
C LEU A 212 0.75 -8.28 -11.53
N THR A 213 2.06 -8.29 -11.37
CA THR A 213 2.74 -9.31 -10.57
C THR A 213 2.21 -9.35 -9.14
N ARG A 214 2.08 -8.18 -8.49
CA ARG A 214 1.52 -8.07 -7.13
C ARG A 214 0.05 -8.48 -7.05
N MET A 215 -0.77 -8.06 -8.02
CA MET A 215 -2.18 -8.45 -8.09
C MET A 215 -2.37 -9.96 -8.19
N ARG A 216 -1.48 -10.65 -8.90
CA ARG A 216 -1.52 -12.10 -9.10
C ARG A 216 -0.77 -12.91 -8.05
N SER A 217 0.03 -12.25 -7.21
CA SER A 217 0.80 -12.91 -6.16
C SER A 217 -0.10 -13.44 -5.04
N PRO A 218 0.21 -14.59 -4.43
CA PRO A 218 -0.44 -15.04 -3.22
C PRO A 218 -0.37 -13.98 -2.12
N GLN A 219 -1.45 -13.83 -1.36
CA GLN A 219 -1.56 -12.83 -0.32
C GLN A 219 -2.12 -13.43 0.96
N ALA A 220 -1.63 -12.95 2.10
CA ALA A 220 -2.20 -13.26 3.39
C ALA A 220 -2.88 -11.99 3.96
N VAL A 221 -4.18 -12.08 4.19
CA VAL A 221 -4.99 -11.03 4.83
C VAL A 221 -5.23 -11.30 6.31
N ARG A 222 -4.82 -12.48 6.80
CA ARG A 222 -4.87 -12.89 8.20
C ARG A 222 -3.49 -13.29 8.65
N PHE A 223 -2.93 -12.51 9.56
CA PHE A 223 -1.61 -12.74 10.12
C PHE A 223 -1.49 -12.09 11.49
N ALA A 224 -0.52 -12.55 12.27
CA ALA A 224 -0.24 -12.04 13.59
C ALA A 224 1.27 -12.06 13.86
N ILE A 225 1.73 -11.19 14.72
CA ILE A 225 3.09 -11.22 15.22
C ILE A 225 3.10 -11.73 16.66
N LYS A 226 4.04 -12.62 16.91
CA LYS A 226 4.40 -13.06 18.24
C LYS A 226 5.66 -12.32 18.68
N TRP A 227 5.49 -11.28 19.49
CA TRP A 227 6.58 -10.63 20.18
C TRP A 227 6.94 -11.45 21.42
N HIS A 228 8.15 -12.00 21.49
CA HIS A 228 8.59 -12.75 22.65
C HIS A 228 9.10 -11.79 23.72
N ALA A 229 8.20 -11.24 24.54
CA ALA A 229 8.56 -10.58 25.79
C ALA A 229 8.54 -11.60 26.93
N THR A 230 9.40 -11.41 27.92
CA THR A 230 9.77 -12.41 28.92
C THR A 230 8.71 -12.78 29.96
N GLU A 231 7.52 -12.14 29.97
CA GLU A 231 6.46 -12.48 30.93
C GLU A 231 5.05 -12.45 30.28
N GLU A 232 4.31 -13.53 30.43
CA GLU A 232 2.96 -13.75 29.89
C GLU A 232 1.86 -12.84 30.46
N LYS A 233 2.16 -11.93 31.41
CA LYS A 233 1.15 -11.16 32.17
C LYS A 233 0.94 -9.72 31.73
N HIS A 234 1.76 -9.16 30.84
CA HIS A 234 1.62 -7.79 30.35
C HIS A 234 1.40 -7.77 28.85
N LYS A 235 0.81 -6.70 28.31
CA LYS A 235 0.81 -6.42 26.88
C LYS A 235 2.22 -6.66 26.37
N ASN A 236 2.38 -7.57 25.40
CA ASN A 236 3.68 -8.02 24.91
C ASN A 236 4.57 -6.91 24.31
N HIS A 237 4.08 -5.66 24.30
CA HIS A 237 4.79 -4.48 23.80
C HIS A 237 4.23 -3.21 24.46
N GLU A 238 5.07 -2.18 24.63
CA GLU A 238 4.66 -0.82 25.00
C GLU A 238 4.07 -0.09 23.80
N TRP A 239 4.67 -0.31 22.64
CA TRP A 239 4.20 0.14 21.35
C TRP A 239 4.69 -0.83 20.27
N ALA A 240 3.89 -1.04 19.23
CA ALA A 240 4.29 -1.73 18.02
C ALA A 240 3.64 -1.04 16.81
N SER A 241 4.38 -1.03 15.71
CA SER A 241 3.89 -0.46 14.45
C SER A 241 2.63 -1.20 13.97
N THR A 242 1.75 -0.44 13.33
CA THR A 242 0.55 -0.98 12.71
C THR A 242 0.91 -2.00 11.63
N LEU A 243 0.21 -3.14 11.65
CA LEU A 243 0.39 -4.16 10.63
C LEU A 243 -0.19 -3.69 9.30
N PRO A 244 0.44 -4.01 8.15
CA PRO A 244 -0.15 -3.73 6.86
C PRO A 244 -1.47 -4.51 6.70
N PRO A 245 -2.41 -4.04 5.87
CA PRO A 245 -3.70 -4.72 5.69
C PRO A 245 -3.57 -6.11 5.05
N GLN A 246 -2.47 -6.36 4.35
CA GLN A 246 -2.16 -7.66 3.73
C GLN A 246 -0.65 -7.86 3.62
N LEU A 247 -0.25 -9.11 3.45
CA LEU A 247 1.12 -9.52 3.12
C LEU A 247 1.13 -10.17 1.75
N ILE A 248 2.11 -9.80 0.94
CA ILE A 248 2.32 -10.33 -0.42
C ILE A 248 3.48 -11.33 -0.38
N ASP A 249 3.35 -12.45 -1.07
CA ASP A 249 4.39 -13.49 -1.15
C ASP A 249 5.72 -12.89 -1.63
N GLY A 250 6.79 -13.11 -0.86
CA GLY A 250 8.13 -12.66 -1.17
C GLY A 250 8.39 -11.15 -0.99
N GLU A 251 7.42 -10.35 -0.60
CA GLU A 251 7.65 -8.95 -0.24
C GLU A 251 8.13 -8.82 1.21
N THR A 252 9.08 -7.90 1.42
CA THR A 252 9.61 -7.64 2.76
C THR A 252 8.73 -6.62 3.48
N VAL A 253 8.30 -6.96 4.70
CA VAL A 253 7.63 -6.03 5.60
C VAL A 253 8.53 -5.70 6.79
N HIS A 254 8.68 -4.41 7.09
CA HIS A 254 9.43 -3.91 8.24
C HIS A 254 8.46 -3.54 9.35
N LEU A 255 8.73 -4.05 10.55
CA LEU A 255 7.91 -3.81 11.73
C LEU A 255 8.79 -3.39 12.89
N PHE A 256 8.27 -2.47 13.67
CA PHE A 256 8.95 -1.85 14.79
C PHE A 256 8.16 -2.09 16.07
N ALA A 257 8.87 -2.23 17.20
CA ALA A 257 8.21 -2.27 18.49
C ALA A 257 9.14 -1.77 19.62
N ARG A 258 8.51 -1.40 20.74
CA ARG A 258 9.15 -1.23 22.05
C ARG A 258 8.62 -2.30 22.99
N LEU A 259 9.53 -3.11 23.50
CA LEU A 259 9.22 -4.22 24.39
C LEU A 259 9.62 -3.86 25.82
N PRO A 260 8.84 -4.23 26.84
CA PRO A 260 9.08 -3.84 28.24
C PRO A 260 10.29 -4.50 28.89
N ALA A 261 10.95 -5.43 28.19
CA ALA A 261 12.11 -6.14 28.69
C ALA A 261 13.04 -6.56 27.54
N LYS A 262 14.28 -6.93 27.89
CA LYS A 262 15.22 -7.50 26.93
C LYS A 262 14.66 -8.81 26.38
N THR A 263 14.61 -8.92 25.06
CA THR A 263 14.19 -10.15 24.39
C THR A 263 15.39 -10.93 23.88
N GLU A 264 15.39 -12.23 24.11
CA GLU A 264 16.44 -13.14 23.61
C GLU A 264 15.98 -13.92 22.37
N LYS A 265 14.66 -13.90 22.11
CA LYS A 265 14.06 -14.62 21.00
C LYS A 265 13.54 -13.64 19.95
N PRO A 266 13.88 -13.84 18.66
CA PRO A 266 13.34 -13.01 17.61
C PRO A 266 11.83 -13.18 17.48
N PRO A 267 11.10 -12.13 17.08
CA PRO A 267 9.66 -12.21 16.85
C PRO A 267 9.34 -13.15 15.68
N VAL A 268 8.12 -13.68 15.69
CA VAL A 268 7.61 -14.58 14.65
C VAL A 268 6.37 -13.99 14.00
N LEU A 269 6.41 -13.84 12.69
CA LEU A 269 5.25 -13.52 11.87
C LEU A 269 4.54 -14.82 11.51
N ILE A 270 3.25 -14.91 11.83
CA ILE A 270 2.40 -16.08 11.57
C ILE A 270 1.33 -15.67 10.58
N CYS A 271 1.34 -16.29 9.39
CA CYS A 271 0.30 -16.13 8.39
C CYS A 271 -0.75 -17.22 8.57
N LYS A 272 -2.02 -16.85 8.55
CA LYS A 272 -3.15 -17.73 8.79
C LYS A 272 -4.13 -17.73 7.63
N THR A 273 -4.85 -18.83 7.45
CA THR A 273 -6.00 -18.92 6.56
C THR A 273 -7.20 -19.50 7.30
N LEU A 274 -8.39 -19.28 6.76
CA LEU A 274 -9.61 -19.93 7.25
C LEU A 274 -9.84 -21.22 6.47
N VAL A 275 -9.82 -22.33 7.21
CA VAL A 275 -10.23 -23.64 6.67
C VAL A 275 -11.44 -24.12 7.48
N LYS A 276 -12.61 -24.21 6.85
CA LYS A 276 -13.87 -24.58 7.50
C LYS A 276 -14.15 -23.78 8.77
N GLU A 277 -14.02 -22.45 8.68
CA GLU A 277 -14.22 -21.48 9.77
C GLU A 277 -13.17 -21.55 10.91
N VAL A 278 -12.17 -22.40 10.81
CA VAL A 278 -11.07 -22.49 11.77
C VAL A 278 -9.82 -21.82 11.19
N GLU A 279 -9.20 -20.94 11.97
CA GLU A 279 -7.92 -20.35 11.59
C GLU A 279 -6.80 -21.40 11.65
N GLN A 280 -6.13 -21.62 10.54
CA GLN A 280 -4.96 -22.49 10.45
C GLN A 280 -3.73 -21.67 10.01
N GLU A 281 -2.59 -21.98 10.64
CA GLU A 281 -1.30 -21.45 10.21
C GLU A 281 -0.91 -22.08 8.88
N VAL A 282 -0.60 -21.24 7.89
CA VAL A 282 -0.18 -21.69 6.55
C VAL A 282 1.28 -21.41 6.28
N SER A 283 1.83 -20.41 6.93
CA SER A 283 3.23 -20.02 6.81
C SER A 283 3.67 -19.25 8.04
N SER A 284 4.95 -19.32 8.36
CA SER A 284 5.56 -18.45 9.35
C SER A 284 6.92 -17.95 8.86
N ALA A 285 7.24 -16.72 9.21
CA ALA A 285 8.55 -16.13 8.94
C ALA A 285 9.20 -15.74 10.27
N LYS A 286 10.47 -16.12 10.44
CA LYS A 286 11.21 -15.89 11.67
C LYS A 286 12.66 -15.55 11.34
N PRO A 287 13.23 -14.45 11.88
CA PRO A 287 14.66 -14.21 11.86
C PRO A 287 15.41 -15.32 12.59
N THR A 288 16.60 -15.65 12.13
CA THR A 288 17.45 -16.71 12.73
C THR A 288 18.06 -16.28 14.06
N SER A 289 18.36 -14.98 14.20
CA SER A 289 19.00 -14.40 15.37
C SER A 289 18.59 -12.94 15.55
N ILE A 290 18.96 -12.37 16.70
CA ILE A 290 18.86 -10.94 16.98
C ILE A 290 20.27 -10.35 16.90
N THR A 291 20.46 -9.34 16.07
CA THR A 291 21.65 -8.50 16.10
C THR A 291 21.44 -7.39 17.12
N TRP A 292 22.40 -7.17 18.03
CA TRP A 292 22.25 -6.16 19.06
C TRP A 292 22.88 -4.84 18.66
N ASP A 293 22.08 -3.77 18.68
CA ASP A 293 22.51 -2.39 18.43
C ASP A 293 22.86 -1.72 19.79
N ASN A 294 24.11 -1.26 19.91
CA ASN A 294 24.59 -0.54 21.08
C ASN A 294 24.68 0.99 20.85
N GLU A 295 24.38 1.45 19.64
CA GLU A 295 24.51 2.86 19.25
C GLU A 295 23.19 3.64 19.34
N GLY A 296 22.09 2.97 19.66
CA GLY A 296 20.77 3.58 19.79
C GLY A 296 20.09 3.92 18.45
N ILE A 297 20.58 3.37 17.35
CA ILE A 297 20.02 3.60 16.01
C ILE A 297 18.61 3.03 15.94
N VAL A 298 18.41 1.80 16.46
CA VAL A 298 17.09 1.13 16.44
C VAL A 298 16.05 1.91 17.23
N ALA A 299 16.43 2.46 18.39
CA ALA A 299 15.54 3.29 19.21
C ALA A 299 15.05 4.52 18.45
N ARG A 300 15.95 5.18 17.71
CA ARG A 300 15.62 6.35 16.86
C ARG A 300 14.72 5.96 15.70
N LEU A 301 14.97 4.81 15.04
CA LEU A 301 14.12 4.30 13.97
C LEU A 301 12.71 3.95 14.46
N CYS A 302 12.59 3.31 15.64
CA CYS A 302 11.29 3.06 16.28
C CYS A 302 10.54 4.36 16.59
N ALA A 303 11.26 5.37 17.10
CA ALA A 303 10.66 6.69 17.36
C ALA A 303 10.19 7.37 16.06
N ALA A 304 11.00 7.32 15.00
CA ALA A 304 10.63 7.88 13.71
C ALA A 304 9.39 7.19 13.10
N ALA A 305 9.31 5.85 13.19
CA ALA A 305 8.16 5.09 12.74
C ALA A 305 6.89 5.45 13.53
N GLN A 306 6.98 5.55 14.85
CA GLN A 306 5.85 5.95 15.70
C GLN A 306 5.38 7.38 15.42
N ILE A 307 6.30 8.32 15.24
CA ILE A 307 5.98 9.71 14.86
C ILE A 307 5.28 9.73 13.50
N GLY A 308 5.76 8.93 12.54
CA GLY A 308 5.12 8.78 11.23
C GLY A 308 3.66 8.34 11.35
N GLU A 309 3.38 7.28 12.11
CA GLU A 309 2.00 6.79 12.34
C GLU A 309 1.11 7.84 13.04
N LEU A 310 1.61 8.52 14.08
CA LEU A 310 0.88 9.59 14.77
C LEU A 310 0.54 10.75 13.83
N THR A 311 1.45 11.07 12.92
CA THR A 311 1.28 12.11 11.92
C THR A 311 0.26 11.74 10.86
N GLU A 312 0.37 10.53 10.29
CA GLU A 312 -0.58 10.01 9.29
C GLU A 312 -2.01 9.94 9.83
N CYS A 313 -2.18 9.47 11.06
CA CYS A 313 -3.48 9.37 11.70
C CYS A 313 -4.02 10.71 12.24
N LYS A 314 -3.27 11.83 12.08
CA LYS A 314 -3.58 13.12 12.72
C LYS A 314 -3.86 12.97 14.23
N ALA A 315 -3.20 11.99 14.85
CA ALA A 315 -3.37 11.66 16.25
C ALA A 315 -2.57 12.62 17.15
N ASP A 316 -2.13 12.23 18.31
CA ASP A 316 -1.50 13.03 19.34
C ASP A 316 -0.21 13.74 18.87
N THR A 317 -0.36 15.00 18.39
CA THR A 317 0.76 15.85 17.95
C THR A 317 1.73 16.15 19.11
N LYS A 318 1.24 16.24 20.36
CA LYS A 318 2.10 16.49 21.53
C LYS A 318 3.00 15.28 21.81
N LEU A 319 2.46 14.06 21.68
CA LEU A 319 3.25 12.85 21.80
C LEU A 319 4.28 12.76 20.67
N ALA A 320 3.91 13.07 19.42
CA ALA A 320 4.82 13.08 18.29
C ALA A 320 5.98 14.08 18.52
N GLN A 321 5.68 15.28 19.00
CA GLN A 321 6.68 16.29 19.35
C GLN A 321 7.59 15.84 20.49
N SER A 322 7.04 15.26 21.57
CA SER A 322 7.82 14.78 22.71
C SER A 322 8.79 13.65 22.32
N LEU A 323 8.34 12.74 21.47
CA LEU A 323 9.17 11.68 20.91
C LEU A 323 10.29 12.26 20.02
N ALA A 324 9.97 13.21 19.15
CA ALA A 324 10.96 13.83 18.29
C ALA A 324 12.07 14.54 19.10
N MET A 325 11.69 15.23 20.16
CA MET A 325 12.64 15.86 21.09
C MET A 325 13.48 14.81 21.85
N LYS A 326 12.83 13.79 22.43
CA LYS A 326 13.50 12.74 23.20
C LYS A 326 14.59 12.02 22.39
N TYR A 327 14.30 11.71 21.14
CA TYR A 327 15.20 10.95 20.24
C TYR A 327 16.02 11.85 19.30
N GLN A 328 15.95 13.18 19.46
CA GLN A 328 16.67 14.16 18.66
C GLN A 328 16.40 13.98 17.14
N LEU A 329 15.13 13.88 16.78
CA LEU A 329 14.68 13.73 15.39
C LEU A 329 14.17 15.07 14.85
N VAL A 330 14.59 15.42 13.63
CA VAL A 330 14.02 16.53 12.89
C VAL A 330 12.77 16.04 12.17
N THR A 331 11.63 16.65 12.46
CA THR A 331 10.31 16.27 11.91
C THR A 331 9.54 17.54 11.57
N GLN A 332 8.36 17.43 10.99
CA GLN A 332 7.46 18.58 10.79
C GLN A 332 7.05 19.29 12.11
N HIS A 333 7.27 18.65 13.25
CA HIS A 333 6.93 19.18 14.60
C HIS A 333 8.12 19.75 15.34
N THR A 334 9.36 19.62 14.80
CA THR A 334 10.60 20.03 15.48
C THR A 334 11.63 20.57 14.49
N ASN A 335 12.44 21.54 14.96
CA ASN A 335 13.55 22.09 14.20
C ASN A 335 14.86 21.87 14.94
N LEU A 336 15.95 21.73 14.19
CA LEU A 336 17.30 21.71 14.73
C LEU A 336 17.86 23.14 14.72
N PHE A 337 18.28 23.64 15.89
CA PHE A 337 19.00 24.90 15.99
C PHE A 337 20.47 24.65 16.34
N LEU A 338 21.36 25.24 15.58
CA LEU A 338 22.79 25.31 15.91
C LEU A 338 23.10 26.67 16.53
N LEU A 339 23.45 26.66 17.81
CA LEU A 339 23.95 27.87 18.50
C LEU A 339 25.48 27.87 18.43
N HIS A 340 26.04 28.87 17.80
CA HIS A 340 27.48 29.14 17.81
C HIS A 340 27.77 30.20 18.85
N GLU A 341 28.28 29.81 20.02
CA GLU A 341 28.87 30.77 20.96
C GLU A 341 30.22 31.22 20.43
N ARG A 342 30.36 32.51 20.12
CA ARG A 342 31.68 33.10 19.89
C ARG A 342 32.34 33.17 21.26
N ALA A 343 33.46 32.48 21.43
CA ALA A 343 34.38 32.78 22.53
C ALA A 343 34.85 34.22 22.37
N GLU A 344 34.60 35.07 23.40
CA GLU A 344 35.16 36.41 23.52
C GLU A 344 36.67 36.35 23.71
#